data_72af4927adfeab105df894555403537d
#
_entry.id   72af4927adfeab105df894555403537d
#
_cell.length_a   1.000
_cell.length_b   1.000
_cell.length_c   1.000
_cell.angle_alpha   90.00
_cell.angle_beta   90.00
_cell.angle_gamma   90.00
#
_symmetry.space_group_name_H-M   'P 1'
#
loop_
_entity.id
_entity.type
_entity.pdbx_description
1 polymer ?
#
loop_
_entity_poly.entity_id
_entity_poly.type
_entity_poly.pdbx_seq_one_letter_code
_entity_poly.pdbx_strand_id
1 'polypeptide(L)'
;NIAKELKAKEVISLEGVGTQGNVKSKNAKAYYISENKKFKSKCGEPLEEGIIVGVTGALLLRKDIKCTGIFAETHSALPDSRAAAKILCVLDEYLKLGLDYTPLLKKAEGLESNLKGMVGKTQDAVTLADKKRQSYFG
;
A
#
# COMPACT_ATOMS: atom_id res chain seq x y z
N ASN A 1 -21.00 -1.56 19.38
CA ASN A 1 -19.63 -1.20 18.96
C ASN A 1 -18.71 -2.42 19.10
N ILE A 2 -18.36 -3.02 17.97
CA ILE A 2 -17.60 -4.29 17.86
C ILE A 2 -16.34 -4.27 18.73
N ALA A 3 -15.58 -3.18 18.73
CA ALA A 3 -14.36 -3.07 19.52
C ALA A 3 -14.61 -3.22 21.03
N LYS A 4 -15.73 -2.68 21.54
CA LYS A 4 -16.11 -2.85 22.95
C LYS A 4 -16.58 -4.25 23.26
N GLU A 5 -17.35 -4.86 22.38
CA GLU A 5 -17.83 -6.25 22.52
C GLU A 5 -16.66 -7.24 22.54
N LEU A 6 -15.66 -7.02 21.67
CA LEU A 6 -14.43 -7.81 21.62
C LEU A 6 -13.44 -7.46 22.73
N LYS A 7 -13.75 -6.47 23.58
CA LYS A 7 -12.82 -5.96 24.61
C LYS A 7 -11.45 -5.59 24.04
N ALA A 8 -11.45 -5.03 22.83
CA ALA A 8 -10.22 -4.64 22.14
C ALA A 8 -9.49 -3.56 22.93
N LYS A 9 -8.17 -3.70 23.07
CA LYS A 9 -7.31 -2.72 23.75
C LYS A 9 -6.95 -1.55 22.86
N GLU A 10 -6.97 -1.77 21.56
CA GLU A 10 -6.57 -0.83 20.52
C GLU A 10 -7.24 -1.21 19.18
N VAL A 11 -7.46 -0.24 18.33
CA VAL A 11 -7.88 -0.44 16.94
C VAL A 11 -6.72 -0.02 16.04
N ILE A 12 -6.31 -0.88 15.12
CA ILE A 12 -5.30 -0.57 14.12
C ILE A 12 -5.98 -0.49 12.75
N SER A 13 -5.96 0.67 12.13
CA SER A 13 -6.47 0.90 10.78
C SER A 13 -5.34 0.79 9.77
N LEU A 14 -5.55 0.02 8.70
CA LEU A 14 -4.58 -0.19 7.64
C LEU A 14 -5.11 0.44 6.36
N GLU A 15 -4.30 1.27 5.70
CA GLU A 15 -4.73 2.02 4.52
C GLU A 15 -3.63 2.10 3.46
N GLY A 16 -4.01 1.91 2.19
CA GLY A 16 -3.16 2.21 1.05
C GLY A 16 -3.36 3.67 0.62
N VAL A 17 -2.27 4.40 0.42
CA VAL A 17 -2.29 5.79 -0.01
C VAL A 17 -1.69 5.90 -1.40
N GLY A 18 -2.49 6.37 -2.37
CA GLY A 18 -2.01 6.61 -3.73
C GLY A 18 -1.02 7.78 -3.77
N THR A 19 0.14 7.55 -4.34
CA THR A 19 1.12 8.62 -4.58
C THR A 19 0.90 9.26 -5.95
N GLN A 20 0.84 10.60 -5.98
CA GLN A 20 0.86 11.34 -7.24
C GLN A 20 2.30 11.39 -7.76
N GLY A 21 2.53 10.72 -8.89
CA GLY A 21 3.81 10.76 -9.59
C GLY A 21 4.24 9.40 -10.14
N ASN A 22 5.10 9.44 -11.17
CA ASN A 22 5.75 8.26 -11.74
C ASN A 22 6.83 7.73 -10.78
N VAL A 23 6.44 7.32 -9.59
CA VAL A 23 7.39 6.77 -8.63
C VAL A 23 7.69 5.33 -9.04
N LYS A 24 8.74 5.17 -9.84
CA LYS A 24 9.41 3.88 -10.08
C LYS A 24 10.16 3.40 -8.82
N SER A 25 9.67 3.78 -7.64
CA SER A 25 10.29 3.35 -6.40
C SER A 25 10.01 1.86 -6.20
N LYS A 26 11.07 1.06 -6.27
CA LYS A 26 11.01 -0.37 -5.93
C LYS A 26 10.65 -0.62 -4.46
N ASN A 27 10.65 0.42 -3.63
CA ASN A 27 10.40 0.34 -2.20
C ASN A 27 9.19 1.21 -1.83
N ALA A 28 8.06 0.58 -1.50
CA ALA A 28 6.94 1.26 -0.88
C ALA A 28 7.37 1.81 0.49
N LYS A 29 7.01 3.06 0.78
CA LYS A 29 7.15 3.64 2.12
C LYS A 29 5.92 3.33 2.95
N ALA A 30 6.11 3.26 4.26
CA ALA A 30 4.99 3.21 5.20
C ALA A 30 5.12 4.32 6.22
N TYR A 31 3.97 4.82 6.63
CA TYR A 31 3.84 5.85 7.66
C TYR A 31 2.87 5.38 8.74
N TYR A 32 2.98 5.92 9.92
CA TYR A 32 2.03 5.63 10.99
C TYR A 32 1.71 6.87 11.82
N ILE A 33 0.49 6.90 12.35
CA ILE A 33 0.07 7.81 13.40
C ILE A 33 -0.53 6.99 14.53
N SER A 34 -0.11 7.22 15.78
CA SER A 34 -0.55 6.43 16.92
C SER A 34 -0.68 7.27 18.18
N GLU A 35 -1.79 7.10 18.88
CA GLU A 35 -1.95 7.61 20.26
C GLU A 35 -1.16 6.78 21.27
N ASN A 36 -0.71 5.59 20.89
CA ASN A 36 0.10 4.74 21.72
C ASN A 36 1.58 5.15 21.65
N LYS A 37 2.06 5.85 22.68
CA LYS A 37 3.45 6.31 22.79
C LYS A 37 4.49 5.19 22.72
N LYS A 38 4.08 3.93 22.90
CA LYS A 38 4.95 2.76 22.77
C LYS A 38 5.03 2.24 21.34
N PHE A 39 4.17 2.75 20.43
CA PHE A 39 4.22 2.37 19.03
C PHE A 39 5.48 2.94 18.39
N LYS A 40 6.34 2.06 17.91
CA LYS A 40 7.56 2.39 17.16
C LYS A 40 7.78 1.31 16.12
N SER A 41 8.21 1.70 14.94
CA SER A 41 8.61 0.79 13.89
C SER A 41 9.83 1.32 13.15
N LYS A 42 10.72 0.42 12.74
CA LYS A 42 11.82 0.71 11.80
C LYS A 42 11.38 0.53 10.36
N CYS A 43 10.28 -0.20 10.15
CA CYS A 43 9.70 -0.43 8.82
C CYS A 43 8.85 0.74 8.33
N GLY A 44 8.45 1.67 9.22
CA GLY A 44 7.63 2.84 8.90
C GLY A 44 8.12 4.08 9.63
N GLU A 45 7.71 5.24 9.14
CA GLU A 45 8.03 6.55 9.68
C GLU A 45 6.80 7.17 10.35
N PRO A 46 6.92 7.98 11.41
CA PRO A 46 5.82 8.77 11.92
C PRO A 46 5.27 9.68 10.82
N LEU A 47 3.95 9.77 10.72
CA LEU A 47 3.30 10.74 9.83
C LEU A 47 3.33 12.11 10.51
N GLU A 48 4.17 13.01 10.03
CA GLU A 48 4.32 14.36 10.59
C GLU A 48 3.20 15.28 10.12
N GLU A 49 2.86 15.24 8.82
CA GLU A 49 1.82 16.06 8.21
C GLU A 49 1.01 15.24 7.22
N GLY A 50 -0.31 15.48 7.15
CA GLY A 50 -1.18 14.81 6.19
C GLY A 50 -2.65 15.11 6.40
N ILE A 51 -3.44 14.87 5.36
CA ILE A 51 -4.90 14.94 5.42
C ILE A 51 -5.42 13.50 5.39
N ILE A 52 -5.99 13.05 6.51
CA ILE A 52 -6.55 11.71 6.65
C ILE A 52 -8.06 11.83 6.58
N VAL A 53 -8.67 11.20 5.58
CA VAL A 53 -10.12 11.22 5.35
C VAL A 53 -10.73 9.82 5.53
N GLY A 54 -12.05 9.75 5.54
CA GLY A 54 -12.77 8.47 5.60
C GLY A 54 -12.75 7.81 6.97
N VAL A 55 -12.76 6.47 6.97
CA VAL A 55 -12.91 5.67 8.19
C VAL A 55 -11.73 5.84 9.13
N THR A 56 -10.51 5.85 8.62
CA THR A 56 -9.30 6.00 9.43
C THR A 56 -9.27 7.37 10.11
N GLY A 57 -9.60 8.45 9.40
CA GLY A 57 -9.74 9.79 9.99
C GLY A 57 -10.78 9.82 11.11
N ALA A 58 -11.95 9.23 10.89
CA ALA A 58 -13.00 9.14 11.90
C ALA A 58 -12.58 8.30 13.13
N LEU A 59 -11.81 7.23 12.93
CA LEU A 59 -11.29 6.41 14.03
C LEU A 59 -10.25 7.16 14.87
N LEU A 60 -9.35 7.91 14.24
CA LEU A 60 -8.30 8.69 14.91
C LEU A 60 -8.87 9.83 15.77
N LEU A 61 -10.07 10.33 15.44
CA LEU A 61 -10.75 11.35 16.25
C LEU A 61 -11.44 10.78 17.51
N ARG A 62 -11.55 9.47 17.63
CA ARG A 62 -12.19 8.85 18.80
C ARG A 62 -11.29 8.92 20.02
N LYS A 63 -11.93 9.17 21.19
CA LYS A 63 -11.25 9.26 22.49
C LYS A 63 -11.58 8.09 23.43
N ASP A 64 -12.52 7.25 23.03
CA ASP A 64 -13.00 6.12 23.85
C ASP A 64 -12.22 4.83 23.59
N ILE A 65 -11.36 4.78 22.58
CA ILE A 65 -10.44 3.67 22.29
C ILE A 65 -9.17 4.21 21.64
N LYS A 66 -8.04 3.63 21.98
CA LYS A 66 -6.78 3.95 21.32
C LYS A 66 -6.82 3.52 19.87
N CYS A 67 -6.41 4.39 18.97
CA CYS A 67 -6.34 4.10 17.55
C CYS A 67 -4.93 4.33 17.00
N THR A 68 -4.52 3.45 16.09
CA THR A 68 -3.28 3.58 15.32
C THR A 68 -3.65 3.46 13.84
N GLY A 69 -3.25 4.43 13.02
CA GLY A 69 -3.30 4.36 11.56
C GLY A 69 -1.95 3.95 11.00
N ILE A 70 -1.92 2.96 10.12
CA ILE A 70 -0.74 2.55 9.36
C ILE A 70 -1.06 2.71 7.87
N PHE A 71 -0.24 3.47 7.17
CA PHE A 71 -0.42 3.84 5.78
C PHE A 71 0.75 3.30 4.96
N ALA A 72 0.48 2.73 3.78
CA ALA A 72 1.52 2.37 2.84
C ALA A 72 1.28 3.05 1.49
N GLU A 73 2.34 3.57 0.89
CA GLU A 73 2.30 4.12 -0.46
C GLU A 73 1.95 3.01 -1.46
N THR A 74 0.92 3.27 -2.26
CA THR A 74 0.49 2.39 -3.35
C THR A 74 0.70 3.08 -4.69
N HIS A 75 1.14 2.33 -5.69
CA HIS A 75 1.57 2.86 -6.97
C HIS A 75 0.61 2.59 -8.13
N SER A 76 -0.47 1.85 -7.88
CA SER A 76 -1.42 1.48 -8.93
C SER A 76 -2.82 1.26 -8.38
N ALA A 77 -3.82 1.26 -9.29
CA ALA A 77 -5.18 0.82 -8.98
C ALA A 77 -5.31 -0.70 -8.79
N LEU A 78 -4.21 -1.43 -8.99
CA LEU A 78 -4.14 -2.88 -8.81
C LEU A 78 -3.66 -3.23 -7.39
N PRO A 79 -3.93 -4.46 -6.91
CA PRO A 79 -3.42 -4.94 -5.64
C PRO A 79 -1.90 -4.79 -5.55
N ASP A 80 -1.43 -4.08 -4.53
CA ASP A 80 -0.01 -3.78 -4.32
C ASP A 80 0.57 -4.65 -3.21
N SER A 81 1.21 -5.76 -3.61
CA SER A 81 1.81 -6.70 -2.67
C SER A 81 3.03 -6.12 -1.94
N ARG A 82 3.70 -5.11 -2.49
CA ARG A 82 4.83 -4.44 -1.81
C ARG A 82 4.33 -3.55 -0.69
N ALA A 83 3.28 -2.77 -0.96
CA ALA A 83 2.61 -1.98 0.06
C ALA A 83 2.08 -2.86 1.19
N ALA A 84 1.45 -4.00 0.84
CA ALA A 84 0.97 -4.97 1.83
C ALA A 84 2.11 -5.55 2.67
N ALA A 85 3.24 -5.94 2.06
CA ALA A 85 4.41 -6.44 2.78
C ALA A 85 4.98 -5.37 3.72
N LYS A 86 4.95 -4.10 3.33
CA LYS A 86 5.42 -3.01 4.16
C LYS A 86 4.54 -2.79 5.39
N ILE A 87 3.21 -2.84 5.23
CA ILE A 87 2.26 -2.81 6.36
C ILE A 87 2.50 -3.98 7.31
N LEU A 88 2.68 -5.20 6.77
CA LEU A 88 2.97 -6.37 7.59
C LEU A 88 4.28 -6.24 8.37
N CYS A 89 5.31 -5.65 7.76
CA CYS A 89 6.56 -5.36 8.47
C CYS A 89 6.34 -4.45 9.69
N VAL A 90 5.55 -3.38 9.53
CA VAL A 90 5.22 -2.46 10.64
C VAL A 90 4.42 -3.18 11.74
N LEU A 91 3.42 -3.98 11.34
CA LEU A 91 2.61 -4.77 12.28
C LEU A 91 3.43 -5.80 13.03
N ASP A 92 4.31 -6.52 12.32
CA ASP A 92 5.15 -7.56 12.93
C ASP A 92 6.10 -6.97 13.96
N GLU A 93 6.73 -5.84 13.66
CA GLU A 93 7.59 -5.16 14.63
C GLU A 93 6.83 -4.72 15.89
N TYR A 94 5.59 -4.22 15.72
CA TYR A 94 4.79 -3.74 16.82
C TYR A 94 4.18 -4.86 17.65
N LEU A 95 3.57 -5.86 16.99
CA LEU A 95 2.82 -6.93 17.63
C LEU A 95 3.65 -8.18 17.93
N LYS A 96 4.90 -8.25 17.42
CA LYS A 96 5.81 -9.40 17.57
C LYS A 96 5.21 -10.71 17.04
N LEU A 97 4.65 -10.66 15.81
CA LEU A 97 3.94 -11.79 15.22
C LEU A 97 4.86 -12.84 14.61
N GLY A 98 6.10 -12.49 14.28
CA GLY A 98 7.07 -13.38 13.63
C GLY A 98 6.66 -13.78 12.21
N LEU A 99 6.16 -12.80 11.41
CA LEU A 99 5.62 -13.06 10.08
C LEU A 99 6.71 -13.17 9.01
N ASP A 100 6.55 -14.14 8.11
CA ASP A 100 7.29 -14.18 6.85
C ASP A 100 6.47 -13.51 5.73
N TYR A 101 6.87 -12.32 5.32
CA TYR A 101 6.26 -11.58 4.21
C TYR A 101 7.01 -11.73 2.87
N THR A 102 8.03 -12.57 2.81
CA THR A 102 8.78 -12.90 1.58
C THR A 102 7.88 -13.38 0.43
N PRO A 103 6.84 -14.20 0.66
CA PRO A 103 5.92 -14.61 -0.40
C PRO A 103 5.19 -13.45 -1.08
N LEU A 104 4.87 -12.38 -0.34
CA LEU A 104 4.24 -11.18 -0.91
C LEU A 104 5.18 -10.42 -1.83
N LEU A 105 6.44 -10.30 -1.45
CA LEU A 105 7.47 -9.65 -2.28
C LEU A 105 7.69 -10.42 -3.58
N LYS A 106 7.76 -11.75 -3.53
CA LYS A 106 7.85 -12.61 -4.72
C LYS A 106 6.64 -12.46 -5.64
N LYS A 107 5.42 -12.40 -5.08
CA LYS A 107 4.20 -12.13 -5.86
C LYS A 107 4.22 -10.77 -6.54
N ALA A 108 4.71 -9.73 -5.85
CA ALA A 108 4.84 -8.40 -6.42
C ALA A 108 5.77 -8.40 -7.65
N GLU A 109 6.92 -9.07 -7.56
CA GLU A 109 7.88 -9.21 -8.66
C GLU A 109 7.26 -9.93 -9.86
N GLY A 110 6.55 -11.04 -9.63
CA GLY A 110 5.85 -11.78 -10.67
C GLY A 110 4.76 -10.97 -11.35
N LEU A 111 3.97 -10.21 -10.59
CA LEU A 111 2.91 -9.36 -11.14
C LEU A 111 3.48 -8.21 -11.98
N GLU A 112 4.54 -7.56 -11.52
CA GLU A 112 5.22 -6.50 -12.26
C GLU A 112 5.81 -7.01 -13.58
N SER A 113 6.39 -8.21 -13.57
CA SER A 113 6.92 -8.85 -14.78
C SER A 113 5.82 -9.13 -15.80
N ASN A 114 4.68 -9.67 -15.35
CA ASN A 114 3.53 -9.95 -16.20
C ASN A 114 2.92 -8.67 -16.79
N LEU A 115 2.78 -7.62 -15.98
CA LEU A 115 2.25 -6.32 -16.43
C LEU A 115 3.17 -5.68 -17.47
N LYS A 116 4.49 -5.72 -17.28
CA LYS A 116 5.45 -5.23 -18.29
C LYS A 116 5.34 -6.01 -19.59
N GLY A 117 5.16 -7.33 -19.51
CA GLY A 117 4.95 -8.17 -20.70
C GLY A 117 3.64 -7.86 -21.44
N MET A 118 2.57 -7.55 -20.72
CA MET A 118 1.28 -7.15 -21.31
C MET A 118 1.35 -5.77 -21.98
N VAL A 119 1.93 -4.79 -21.31
CA VAL A 119 2.11 -3.43 -21.86
C VAL A 119 2.99 -3.46 -23.11
N GLY A 120 4.09 -4.23 -23.11
CA GLY A 120 4.93 -4.42 -24.28
C GLY A 120 4.15 -4.98 -25.48
N LYS A 121 3.38 -6.04 -25.28
CA LYS A 121 2.54 -6.64 -26.34
C LYS A 121 1.47 -5.69 -26.88
N THR A 122 0.89 -4.86 -26.02
CA THR A 122 -0.12 -3.87 -26.44
C THR A 122 0.52 -2.76 -27.28
N GLN A 123 1.73 -2.31 -26.89
CA GLN A 123 2.48 -1.30 -27.62
C GLN A 123 2.92 -1.80 -29.00
N ASP A 124 3.37 -3.05 -29.08
CA ASP A 124 3.71 -3.70 -30.35
C ASP A 124 2.48 -3.85 -31.26
N ALA A 125 1.32 -4.22 -30.70
CA ALA A 125 0.07 -4.35 -31.45
C ALA A 125 -0.42 -2.99 -32.00
N VAL A 126 -0.31 -1.90 -31.23
CA VAL A 126 -0.66 -0.54 -31.66
C VAL A 126 0.30 -0.09 -32.78
N THR A 127 1.60 -0.31 -32.61
CA THR A 127 2.60 0.05 -33.62
C THR A 127 2.41 -0.72 -34.92
N LEU A 128 2.00 -1.99 -34.86
CA LEU A 128 1.68 -2.81 -36.02
C LEU A 128 0.42 -2.32 -36.75
N ALA A 129 -0.60 -1.91 -35.97
CA ALA A 129 -1.85 -1.35 -36.52
C ALA A 129 -1.60 -0.02 -37.21
N ASP A 130 -0.77 0.85 -36.64
CA ASP A 130 -0.40 2.14 -37.26
C ASP A 130 0.43 1.95 -38.53
N LYS A 131 1.39 1.03 -38.54
CA LYS A 131 2.14 0.68 -39.77
C LYS A 131 1.23 0.14 -40.87
N LYS A 132 0.27 -0.73 -40.54
CA LYS A 132 -0.71 -1.20 -41.53
C LYS A 132 -1.59 -0.07 -42.07
N ARG A 133 -2.00 0.85 -41.19
CA ARG A 133 -2.82 1.99 -41.60
C ARG A 133 -2.08 2.95 -42.54
N GLN A 134 -0.80 3.21 -42.32
CA GLN A 134 0.05 3.99 -43.20
C GLN A 134 0.29 3.31 -44.57
N SER A 135 0.34 1.98 -44.62
CA SER A 135 0.52 1.25 -45.88
C SER A 135 -0.73 1.18 -46.77
N TYR A 136 -1.92 1.54 -46.24
CA TYR A 136 -3.17 1.61 -47.01
C TYR A 136 -3.46 3.01 -47.58
N PHE A 137 -2.70 4.05 -47.17
CA PHE A 137 -2.88 5.43 -47.62
C PHE A 137 -1.67 6.03 -48.33
N GLY A 138 -0.68 5.19 -48.69
CA GLY A 138 0.50 5.56 -49.48
C GLY A 138 0.45 5.10 -50.93
#